data_ca1b8d9aa01bedc6a460d039c0cb85ba
#
_entry.id   ca1b8d9aa01bedc6a460d039c0cb85ba
#
_cell.length_a   1.000
_cell.length_b   1.000
_cell.length_c   1.000
_cell.angle_alpha   90.00
_cell.angle_beta   90.00
_cell.angle_gamma   90.00
#
_symmetry.space_group_name_H-M   'P 1'
#
loop_
_entity.id
_entity.type
_entity.pdbx_description
1 polymer ?
#
loop_
_entity_poly.entity_id
_entity_poly.type
_entity_poly.pdbx_seq_one_letter_code
_entity_poly.pdbx_strand_id
1 'polypeptide(L)'
;MSSEAPRVLPGNDDHEKLQELSKLTYKQQGVWFLNAFWEQHEGEGETIWKYVHTCSDLDLQDHEEGCGLDEVNAHRFLEVYGETLTVRELRAKLRSTGALEESERPKIVPLTHFLLYKYGVDWHALVNASQGDNAKEIAKAQAMLEEVQAAFRESDAKHKQAAASFRAAEQAAKDAADREADAKAREAE
;
A
#
# COMPACT_ATOMS: atom_id res chain seq x y z
N MET A 1 4.18 -15.09 -11.39
CA MET A 1 2.95 -15.90 -11.55
C MET A 1 1.95 -15.30 -10.58
N SER A 2 0.95 -14.54 -11.07
CA SER A 2 -0.12 -14.04 -10.19
C SER A 2 -0.89 -15.24 -9.64
N SER A 3 -0.61 -15.60 -8.40
CA SER A 3 -1.42 -16.57 -7.67
C SER A 3 -2.76 -15.92 -7.42
N GLU A 4 -3.83 -16.48 -7.95
CA GLU A 4 -5.20 -16.07 -7.66
C GLU A 4 -5.42 -16.16 -6.14
N ALA A 5 -6.03 -15.15 -5.55
CA ALA A 5 -6.31 -15.17 -4.12
C ALA A 5 -7.22 -16.37 -3.77
N PRO A 6 -7.03 -17.03 -2.63
CA PRO A 6 -7.88 -18.13 -2.23
C PRO A 6 -9.33 -17.67 -2.10
N ARG A 7 -10.29 -18.50 -2.46
CA ARG A 7 -11.73 -18.18 -2.29
C ARG A 7 -12.20 -18.37 -0.86
N VAL A 8 -11.50 -19.18 -0.10
CA VAL A 8 -11.78 -19.48 1.30
C VAL A 8 -10.44 -19.53 2.03
N LEU A 9 -10.37 -18.88 3.17
CA LEU A 9 -9.17 -18.92 4.01
C LEU A 9 -9.09 -20.28 4.71
N PRO A 10 -7.92 -20.92 4.69
CA PRO A 10 -7.69 -22.10 5.52
C PRO A 10 -7.63 -21.68 6.99
N GLY A 11 -8.09 -22.56 7.89
CA GLY A 11 -8.07 -22.35 9.33
C GLY A 11 -9.25 -23.01 10.00
N ASN A 12 -9.04 -23.49 11.23
CA ASN A 12 -10.06 -24.15 12.04
C ASN A 12 -10.91 -23.13 12.82
N ASP A 13 -10.37 -21.98 13.06
CA ASP A 13 -11.03 -20.85 13.74
C ASP A 13 -10.74 -19.52 13.02
N ASP A 14 -11.38 -18.47 13.49
CA ASP A 14 -11.29 -17.14 12.87
C ASP A 14 -9.90 -16.49 13.06
N HIS A 15 -9.18 -16.81 14.13
CA HIS A 15 -7.80 -16.33 14.32
C HIS A 15 -6.84 -16.98 13.32
N GLU A 16 -6.93 -18.29 13.13
CA GLU A 16 -6.13 -18.97 12.11
C GLU A 16 -6.42 -18.40 10.72
N LYS A 17 -7.69 -18.18 10.40
CA LYS A 17 -8.07 -17.53 9.12
C LYS A 17 -7.50 -16.12 8.99
N LEU A 18 -7.52 -15.31 10.05
CA LEU A 18 -6.95 -13.96 10.04
C LEU A 18 -5.43 -14.00 9.85
N GLN A 19 -4.75 -14.96 10.46
CA GLN A 19 -3.33 -15.19 10.24
C GLN A 19 -3.03 -15.58 8.79
N GLU A 20 -3.84 -16.46 8.19
CA GLU A 20 -3.69 -16.85 6.78
C GLU A 20 -3.96 -15.67 5.84
N LEU A 21 -4.99 -14.86 6.09
CA LEU A 21 -5.23 -13.62 5.35
C LEU A 21 -4.03 -12.67 5.44
N SER A 22 -3.44 -12.56 6.61
CA SER A 22 -2.27 -11.72 6.88
C SER A 22 -0.98 -12.19 6.18
N LYS A 23 -0.94 -13.41 5.67
CA LYS A 23 0.18 -13.95 4.86
C LYS A 23 0.00 -13.73 3.35
N LEU A 24 -1.17 -13.32 2.92
CA LEU A 24 -1.41 -12.98 1.51
C LEU A 24 -0.65 -11.69 1.14
N THR A 25 -0.40 -11.49 -0.15
CA THR A 25 0.26 -10.25 -0.62
C THR A 25 -0.58 -9.01 -0.28
N TYR A 26 0.05 -7.84 -0.22
CA TYR A 26 -0.66 -6.57 0.05
C TYR A 26 -1.87 -6.39 -0.86
N LYS A 27 -1.73 -6.69 -2.16
CA LYS A 27 -2.82 -6.63 -3.13
C LYS A 27 -3.96 -7.59 -2.76
N GLN A 28 -3.64 -8.83 -2.42
CA GLN A 28 -4.64 -9.83 -2.07
C GLN A 28 -5.39 -9.47 -0.78
N GLN A 29 -4.68 -8.93 0.23
CA GLN A 29 -5.29 -8.44 1.46
C GLN A 29 -6.27 -7.29 1.19
N GLY A 30 -5.88 -6.31 0.36
CA GLY A 30 -6.73 -5.18 -0.04
C GLY A 30 -7.97 -5.63 -0.82
N VAL A 31 -7.81 -6.54 -1.78
CA VAL A 31 -8.92 -7.12 -2.56
C VAL A 31 -9.85 -7.92 -1.65
N TRP A 32 -9.33 -8.73 -0.74
CA TRP A 32 -10.14 -9.48 0.22
C TRP A 32 -11.02 -8.56 1.06
N PHE A 33 -10.42 -7.49 1.59
CA PHE A 33 -11.14 -6.49 2.38
C PHE A 33 -12.27 -5.82 1.58
N LEU A 34 -11.97 -5.36 0.36
CA LEU A 34 -12.98 -4.74 -0.51
C LEU A 34 -14.13 -5.70 -0.84
N ASN A 35 -13.83 -6.96 -1.13
CA ASN A 35 -14.86 -7.94 -1.41
C ASN A 35 -15.73 -8.22 -0.17
N ALA A 36 -15.12 -8.26 1.02
CA ALA A 36 -15.84 -8.52 2.27
C ALA A 36 -16.82 -7.38 2.63
N PHE A 37 -16.45 -6.14 2.29
CA PHE A 37 -17.18 -4.94 2.71
C PHE A 37 -17.54 -4.02 1.53
N TRP A 38 -17.76 -4.60 0.34
CA TRP A 38 -18.01 -3.84 -0.89
C TRP A 38 -19.15 -2.84 -0.76
N GLU A 39 -20.29 -3.27 -0.22
CA GLU A 39 -21.48 -2.40 -0.05
C GLU A 39 -21.22 -1.17 0.82
N GLN A 40 -20.25 -1.28 1.76
CA GLN A 40 -19.94 -0.21 2.71
C GLN A 40 -18.79 0.68 2.22
N HIS A 41 -17.88 0.14 1.39
CA HIS A 41 -16.61 0.78 1.03
C HIS A 41 -16.32 0.76 -0.48
N GLU A 42 -17.33 0.66 -1.36
CA GLU A 42 -17.10 0.64 -2.82
C GLU A 42 -16.35 1.90 -3.31
N GLY A 43 -16.57 3.05 -2.66
CA GLY A 43 -15.87 4.30 -2.97
C GLY A 43 -14.41 4.37 -2.51
N GLU A 44 -13.97 3.42 -1.67
CA GLU A 44 -12.62 3.42 -1.08
C GLU A 44 -11.59 2.61 -1.89
N GLY A 45 -11.98 2.06 -3.03
CA GLY A 45 -11.10 1.22 -3.84
C GLY A 45 -9.79 1.91 -4.21
N GLU A 46 -9.85 3.18 -4.62
CA GLU A 46 -8.65 3.98 -4.93
C GLU A 46 -7.77 4.23 -3.69
N THR A 47 -8.39 4.50 -2.56
CA THR A 47 -7.69 4.74 -1.28
C THR A 47 -6.98 3.47 -0.82
N ILE A 48 -7.68 2.34 -0.83
CA ILE A 48 -7.10 1.04 -0.46
C ILE A 48 -5.97 0.65 -1.42
N TRP A 49 -6.12 0.97 -2.71
CA TRP A 49 -5.05 0.76 -3.68
C TRP A 49 -3.80 1.59 -3.37
N LYS A 50 -3.96 2.84 -2.96
CA LYS A 50 -2.83 3.66 -2.49
C LYS A 50 -2.14 3.03 -1.27
N TYR A 51 -2.90 2.43 -0.33
CA TYR A 51 -2.31 1.70 0.79
C TYR A 51 -1.48 0.50 0.33
N VAL A 52 -2.00 -0.29 -0.62
CA VAL A 52 -1.28 -1.42 -1.22
C VAL A 52 0.05 -0.97 -1.83
N HIS A 53 0.02 0.08 -2.65
CA HIS A 53 1.24 0.62 -3.27
C HIS A 53 2.24 1.13 -2.25
N THR A 54 1.80 1.91 -1.28
CA THR A 54 2.70 2.43 -0.25
C THR A 54 3.33 1.30 0.56
N CYS A 55 2.60 0.23 0.86
CA CYS A 55 3.19 -0.95 1.49
C CYS A 55 4.26 -1.58 0.61
N SER A 56 3.99 -1.80 -0.68
CA SER A 56 4.96 -2.36 -1.63
C SER A 56 6.21 -1.49 -1.79
N ASP A 57 6.05 -0.16 -1.80
CA ASP A 57 7.16 0.79 -1.92
C ASP A 57 8.04 0.84 -0.66
N LEU A 58 7.43 0.66 0.51
CA LEU A 58 8.14 0.65 1.79
C LEU A 58 8.77 -0.71 2.10
N ASP A 59 8.26 -1.79 1.52
CA ASP A 59 8.81 -3.14 1.65
C ASP A 59 9.96 -3.33 0.66
N LEU A 60 11.17 -3.00 1.09
CA LEU A 60 12.36 -3.07 0.24
C LEU A 60 12.86 -4.51 0.00
N GLN A 61 12.31 -5.51 0.66
CA GLN A 61 12.71 -6.90 0.52
C GLN A 61 11.83 -7.64 -0.47
N ASP A 62 10.54 -7.63 -0.22
CA ASP A 62 9.57 -8.46 -0.94
C ASP A 62 8.68 -7.65 -1.90
N HIS A 63 8.66 -6.32 -1.77
CA HIS A 63 7.90 -5.41 -2.64
C HIS A 63 6.43 -5.84 -2.82
N GLU A 64 5.99 -6.09 -4.06
CA GLU A 64 4.63 -6.49 -4.39
C GLU A 64 4.26 -7.89 -3.86
N GLU A 65 5.23 -8.75 -3.59
CA GLU A 65 5.03 -10.10 -3.03
C GLU A 65 5.01 -10.10 -1.49
N GLY A 66 5.28 -8.95 -0.87
CA GLY A 66 5.27 -8.79 0.58
C GLY A 66 3.87 -8.91 1.17
N CYS A 67 3.82 -9.27 2.45
CA CYS A 67 2.57 -9.46 3.19
C CYS A 67 2.45 -8.58 4.44
N GLY A 68 3.53 -7.91 4.86
CA GLY A 68 3.52 -7.05 6.04
C GLY A 68 4.82 -6.28 6.21
N LEU A 69 4.72 -5.08 6.72
CA LEU A 69 5.84 -4.19 6.97
C LEU A 69 6.51 -4.49 8.32
N ASP A 70 7.82 -4.34 8.39
CA ASP A 70 8.51 -4.26 9.68
C ASP A 70 8.04 -3.04 10.50
N GLU A 71 8.43 -2.96 11.76
CA GLU A 71 7.95 -1.92 12.67
C GLU A 71 8.33 -0.50 12.23
N VAL A 72 9.51 -0.32 11.62
CA VAL A 72 10.00 0.99 11.16
C VAL A 72 9.21 1.44 9.93
N ASN A 73 9.04 0.55 8.95
CA ASN A 73 8.30 0.84 7.74
C ASN A 73 6.79 0.94 7.99
N ALA A 74 6.24 0.16 8.93
CA ALA A 74 4.88 0.31 9.39
C ALA A 74 4.63 1.68 10.05
N HIS A 75 5.59 2.20 10.82
CA HIS A 75 5.50 3.55 11.39
C HIS A 75 5.51 4.61 10.28
N ARG A 76 6.40 4.50 9.30
CA ARG A 76 6.43 5.40 8.12
C ARG A 76 5.13 5.35 7.35
N PHE A 77 4.55 4.18 7.17
CA PHE A 77 3.24 4.02 6.53
C PHE A 77 2.16 4.82 7.27
N LEU A 78 2.08 4.70 8.60
CA LEU A 78 1.14 5.45 9.42
C LEU A 78 1.34 6.97 9.28
N GLU A 79 2.59 7.44 9.27
CA GLU A 79 2.93 8.87 9.08
C GLU A 79 2.48 9.39 7.71
N VAL A 80 2.69 8.64 6.63
CA VAL A 80 2.27 9.01 5.27
C VAL A 80 0.77 9.29 5.20
N TYR A 81 -0.03 8.54 5.95
CA TYR A 81 -1.48 8.70 5.98
C TYR A 81 -1.99 9.59 7.15
N GLY A 82 -1.07 10.33 7.78
CA GLY A 82 -1.41 11.29 8.83
C GLY A 82 -1.93 10.66 10.12
N GLU A 83 -1.66 9.37 10.32
CA GLU A 83 -2.02 8.69 11.56
C GLU A 83 -1.01 9.04 12.66
N THR A 84 -1.50 9.55 13.78
CA THR A 84 -0.66 9.96 14.90
C THR A 84 -0.32 8.83 15.86
N LEU A 85 -0.90 7.63 15.63
CA LEU A 85 -0.65 6.49 16.49
C LEU A 85 0.64 5.74 16.13
N THR A 86 1.22 5.14 17.14
CA THR A 86 2.37 4.24 16.98
C THR A 86 1.90 2.83 16.61
N VAL A 87 2.80 2.01 16.06
CA VAL A 87 2.54 0.57 15.83
C VAL A 87 2.13 -0.14 17.12
N ARG A 88 2.66 0.27 18.27
CA ARG A 88 2.26 -0.27 19.58
C ARG A 88 0.80 0.02 19.89
N GLU A 89 0.33 1.22 19.65
CA GLU A 89 -1.05 1.63 19.88
C GLU A 89 -2.00 0.96 18.88
N LEU A 90 -1.59 0.81 17.61
CA LEU A 90 -2.32 0.01 16.63
C LEU A 90 -2.54 -1.42 17.14
N ARG A 91 -1.47 -2.08 17.57
CA ARG A 91 -1.56 -3.45 18.14
C ARG A 91 -2.44 -3.50 19.40
N ALA A 92 -2.37 -2.48 20.26
CA ALA A 92 -3.24 -2.41 21.45
C ALA A 92 -4.73 -2.31 21.07
N LYS A 93 -5.06 -1.53 20.05
CA LYS A 93 -6.43 -1.46 19.53
C LYS A 93 -6.89 -2.79 18.91
N LEU A 94 -6.04 -3.48 18.15
CA LEU A 94 -6.37 -4.80 17.60
C LEU A 94 -6.59 -5.85 18.70
N ARG A 95 -5.84 -5.77 19.81
CA ARG A 95 -6.08 -6.63 20.97
C ARG A 95 -7.43 -6.32 21.62
N SER A 96 -7.79 -5.06 21.73
CA SER A 96 -9.09 -4.69 22.32
C SER A 96 -10.29 -5.17 21.52
N THR A 97 -10.13 -5.40 20.21
CA THR A 97 -11.18 -6.00 19.35
C THR A 97 -11.08 -7.51 19.24
N GLY A 98 -10.06 -8.12 19.83
CA GLY A 98 -9.78 -9.55 19.72
C GLY A 98 -9.14 -9.98 18.41
N ALA A 99 -8.86 -9.07 17.49
CA ALA A 99 -8.19 -9.39 16.22
C ALA A 99 -6.71 -9.80 16.40
N LEU A 100 -6.10 -9.47 17.53
CA LEU A 100 -4.76 -9.87 17.91
C LEU A 100 -4.78 -10.41 19.35
N GLU A 101 -4.24 -11.58 19.58
CA GLU A 101 -4.17 -12.16 20.91
C GLU A 101 -3.16 -11.41 21.81
N GLU A 102 -3.38 -11.44 23.14
CA GLU A 102 -2.49 -10.82 24.12
C GLU A 102 -1.07 -11.39 24.09
N SER A 103 -0.96 -12.68 23.78
CA SER A 103 0.30 -13.42 23.68
C SER A 103 1.07 -13.14 22.40
N GLU A 104 0.38 -12.69 21.34
CA GLU A 104 0.98 -12.51 20.02
C GLU A 104 1.94 -11.31 19.99
N ARG A 105 3.09 -11.55 19.35
CA ARG A 105 4.15 -10.54 19.12
C ARG A 105 4.58 -10.59 17.66
N PRO A 106 3.70 -10.22 16.72
CA PRO A 106 4.02 -10.28 15.30
C PRO A 106 5.22 -9.36 15.00
N LYS A 107 6.17 -9.88 14.24
CA LYS A 107 7.36 -9.13 13.79
C LYS A 107 7.02 -8.13 12.69
N ILE A 108 6.00 -8.43 11.91
CA ILE A 108 5.51 -7.61 10.80
C ILE A 108 4.11 -7.09 11.10
N VAL A 109 3.72 -6.03 10.41
CA VAL A 109 2.38 -5.44 10.45
C VAL A 109 1.75 -5.63 9.07
N PRO A 110 0.83 -6.60 8.92
CA PRO A 110 0.09 -6.80 7.68
C PRO A 110 -0.79 -5.61 7.34
N LEU A 111 -1.07 -5.39 6.05
CA LEU A 111 -2.01 -4.36 5.61
C LEU A 111 -3.40 -4.58 6.23
N THR A 112 -3.82 -5.84 6.39
CA THR A 112 -5.09 -6.21 7.05
C THR A 112 -5.22 -5.58 8.43
N HIS A 113 -4.15 -5.54 9.23
CA HIS A 113 -4.19 -4.92 10.57
C HIS A 113 -4.50 -3.42 10.51
N PHE A 114 -3.91 -2.72 9.54
CA PHE A 114 -4.21 -1.31 9.33
C PHE A 114 -5.65 -1.10 8.84
N LEU A 115 -6.12 -1.91 7.90
CA LEU A 115 -7.49 -1.82 7.38
C LEU A 115 -8.54 -2.04 8.48
N LEU A 116 -8.35 -3.06 9.32
CA LEU A 116 -9.22 -3.32 10.47
C LEU A 116 -9.27 -2.12 11.42
N TYR A 117 -8.13 -1.52 11.71
CA TYR A 117 -8.05 -0.33 12.54
C TYR A 117 -8.72 0.88 11.87
N LYS A 118 -8.37 1.17 10.62
CA LYS A 118 -8.79 2.37 9.89
C LYS A 118 -10.30 2.43 9.68
N TYR A 119 -10.87 1.30 9.29
CA TYR A 119 -12.30 1.21 8.97
C TYR A 119 -13.16 0.72 10.14
N GLY A 120 -12.57 0.24 11.22
CA GLY A 120 -13.29 -0.20 12.41
C GLY A 120 -14.27 -1.34 12.15
N VAL A 121 -13.99 -2.18 11.16
CA VAL A 121 -14.87 -3.28 10.75
C VAL A 121 -14.68 -4.53 11.63
N ASP A 122 -15.69 -5.38 11.64
CA ASP A 122 -15.65 -6.66 12.34
C ASP A 122 -14.71 -7.64 11.62
N TRP A 123 -13.63 -8.05 12.31
CA TRP A 123 -12.65 -8.95 11.76
C TRP A 123 -13.18 -10.38 11.56
N HIS A 124 -14.19 -10.81 12.36
CA HIS A 124 -14.87 -12.09 12.14
C HIS A 124 -15.66 -12.09 10.83
N ALA A 125 -16.34 -10.99 10.52
CA ALA A 125 -17.00 -10.83 9.23
C ALA A 125 -15.99 -10.83 8.07
N LEU A 126 -14.83 -10.17 8.24
CA LEU A 126 -13.76 -10.13 7.23
C LEU A 126 -13.28 -11.53 6.85
N VAL A 127 -12.94 -12.38 7.83
CA VAL A 127 -12.33 -13.70 7.56
C VAL A 127 -13.33 -14.75 7.09
N ASN A 128 -14.63 -14.54 7.33
CA ASN A 128 -15.72 -15.42 6.90
C ASN A 128 -16.46 -14.91 5.66
N ALA A 129 -16.03 -13.78 5.10
CA ALA A 129 -16.64 -13.22 3.91
C ALA A 129 -16.46 -14.15 2.70
N SER A 130 -17.54 -14.40 1.97
CA SER A 130 -17.50 -15.16 0.73
C SER A 130 -16.75 -14.38 -0.34
N GLN A 131 -15.77 -15.03 -0.98
CA GLN A 131 -14.99 -14.46 -2.09
C GLN A 131 -15.43 -15.02 -3.45
N GLY A 132 -16.51 -15.77 -3.52
CA GLY A 132 -16.86 -16.58 -4.67
C GLY A 132 -18.17 -16.24 -5.38
N ASP A 133 -19.11 -15.60 -4.70
CA ASP A 133 -20.46 -15.41 -5.25
C ASP A 133 -20.61 -14.11 -6.06
N ASN A 134 -19.62 -13.22 -5.98
CA ASN A 134 -19.63 -11.89 -6.63
C ASN A 134 -18.58 -11.81 -7.75
N ALA A 135 -18.49 -12.80 -8.62
CA ALA A 135 -17.47 -12.85 -9.69
C ALA A 135 -17.51 -11.62 -10.61
N LYS A 136 -18.70 -11.02 -10.83
CA LYS A 136 -18.86 -9.82 -11.64
C LYS A 136 -18.37 -8.56 -10.92
N GLU A 137 -18.68 -8.44 -9.64
CA GLU A 137 -18.22 -7.34 -8.78
C GLU A 137 -16.71 -7.43 -8.54
N ILE A 138 -16.18 -8.62 -8.32
CA ILE A 138 -14.74 -8.89 -8.22
C ILE A 138 -14.03 -8.49 -9.52
N ALA A 139 -14.55 -8.90 -10.67
CA ALA A 139 -13.98 -8.54 -11.97
C ALA A 139 -14.03 -7.02 -12.20
N LYS A 140 -15.12 -6.35 -11.82
CA LYS A 140 -15.25 -4.90 -11.88
C LYS A 140 -14.26 -4.19 -10.96
N ALA A 141 -14.13 -4.64 -9.72
CA ALA A 141 -13.17 -4.11 -8.75
C ALA A 141 -11.72 -4.28 -9.24
N GLN A 142 -11.38 -5.45 -9.78
CA GLN A 142 -10.06 -5.71 -10.37
C GLN A 142 -9.79 -4.79 -11.55
N ALA A 143 -10.75 -4.62 -12.46
CA ALA A 143 -10.61 -3.72 -13.60
C ALA A 143 -10.39 -2.25 -13.15
N MET A 144 -11.13 -1.79 -12.16
CA MET A 144 -10.93 -0.44 -11.58
C MET A 144 -9.55 -0.31 -10.92
N LEU A 145 -9.09 -1.32 -10.20
CA LEU A 145 -7.76 -1.34 -9.60
C LEU A 145 -6.65 -1.29 -10.67
N GLU A 146 -6.81 -2.03 -11.76
CA GLU A 146 -5.85 -2.01 -12.88
C GLU A 146 -5.82 -0.66 -13.58
N GLU A 147 -6.99 -0.01 -13.79
CA GLU A 147 -7.08 1.32 -14.37
C GLU A 147 -6.37 2.37 -13.51
N VAL A 148 -6.63 2.37 -12.20
CA VAL A 148 -5.97 3.27 -11.25
C VAL A 148 -4.46 3.01 -11.21
N GLN A 149 -4.04 1.75 -11.25
CA GLN A 149 -2.63 1.38 -11.32
C GLN A 149 -1.95 1.92 -12.58
N ALA A 150 -2.62 1.79 -13.73
CA ALA A 150 -2.10 2.32 -15.00
C ALA A 150 -1.96 3.86 -14.95
N ALA A 151 -2.98 4.55 -14.44
CA ALA A 151 -2.96 6.01 -14.27
C ALA A 151 -1.85 6.46 -13.29
N PHE A 152 -1.64 5.73 -12.22
CA PHE A 152 -0.56 6.02 -11.26
C PHE A 152 0.82 5.85 -11.89
N ARG A 153 1.06 4.73 -12.59
CA ARG A 153 2.32 4.49 -13.30
C ARG A 153 2.61 5.56 -14.35
N GLU A 154 1.58 6.00 -15.07
CA GLU A 154 1.70 7.08 -16.04
C GLU A 154 2.04 8.41 -15.36
N SER A 155 1.39 8.73 -14.24
CA SER A 155 1.66 9.93 -13.45
C SER A 155 3.08 9.92 -12.89
N ASP A 156 3.53 8.80 -12.32
CA ASP A 156 4.90 8.64 -11.80
C ASP A 156 5.96 8.77 -12.90
N ALA A 157 5.70 8.18 -14.07
CA ALA A 157 6.59 8.33 -15.23
C ALA A 157 6.68 9.80 -15.68
N LYS A 158 5.56 10.51 -15.75
CA LYS A 158 5.54 11.95 -16.07
C LYS A 158 6.28 12.78 -15.03
N HIS A 159 6.12 12.46 -13.75
CA HIS A 159 6.85 13.12 -12.66
C HIS A 159 8.35 12.91 -12.76
N LYS A 160 8.80 11.68 -13.00
CA LYS A 160 10.22 11.34 -13.23
C LYS A 160 10.79 12.06 -14.45
N GLN A 161 10.03 12.10 -15.55
CA GLN A 161 10.42 12.80 -16.75
C GLN A 161 10.55 14.32 -16.53
N ALA A 162 9.56 14.93 -15.85
CA ALA A 162 9.60 16.35 -15.51
C ALA A 162 10.78 16.68 -14.61
N ALA A 163 11.07 15.86 -13.60
CA ALA A 163 12.21 16.03 -12.72
C ALA A 163 13.56 15.90 -13.48
N ALA A 164 13.65 14.97 -14.42
CA ALA A 164 14.83 14.82 -15.27
C ALA A 164 15.02 16.03 -16.20
N SER A 165 13.94 16.50 -16.82
CA SER A 165 13.97 17.70 -17.67
C SER A 165 14.36 18.96 -16.88
N PHE A 166 13.86 19.09 -15.66
CA PHE A 166 14.23 20.21 -14.78
C PHE A 166 15.73 20.20 -14.44
N ARG A 167 16.27 19.05 -14.06
CA ARG A 167 17.71 18.89 -13.78
C ARG A 167 18.58 19.19 -15.02
N ALA A 168 18.14 18.74 -16.20
CA ALA A 168 18.84 19.01 -17.44
C ALA A 168 18.84 20.51 -17.77
N ALA A 169 17.72 21.20 -17.57
CA ALA A 169 17.62 22.64 -17.77
C ALA A 169 18.49 23.43 -16.76
N GLU A 170 18.51 23.00 -15.50
CA GLU A 170 19.38 23.59 -14.48
C GLU A 170 20.86 23.45 -14.81
N GLN A 171 21.28 22.26 -15.28
CA GLN A 171 22.66 22.04 -15.72
C GLN A 171 23.01 22.87 -16.96
N ALA A 172 22.11 22.93 -17.94
CA ALA A 172 22.33 23.75 -19.13
C ALA A 172 22.46 25.25 -18.80
N ALA A 173 21.68 25.73 -17.83
CA ALA A 173 21.79 27.11 -17.35
C ALA A 173 23.13 27.40 -16.64
N LYS A 174 23.62 26.47 -15.84
CA LYS A 174 24.96 26.56 -15.23
C LYS A 174 26.07 26.59 -16.30
N ASP A 175 26.01 25.64 -17.23
CA ASP A 175 27.02 25.57 -18.31
C ASP A 175 27.00 26.83 -19.18
N ALA A 176 25.84 27.45 -19.39
CA ALA A 176 25.75 28.73 -20.12
C ALA A 176 26.34 29.88 -19.31
N ALA A 177 26.10 29.96 -18.01
CA ALA A 177 26.68 30.99 -17.14
C ALA A 177 28.19 30.88 -17.04
N ASP A 178 28.71 29.65 -16.95
CA ASP A 178 30.18 29.41 -16.93
C ASP A 178 30.85 29.84 -18.24
N ARG A 179 30.23 29.52 -19.40
CA ARG A 179 30.75 29.97 -20.72
C ARG A 179 30.73 31.50 -20.86
N GLU A 180 29.69 32.15 -20.36
CA GLU A 180 29.60 33.62 -20.36
C GLU A 180 30.70 34.26 -19.50
N ALA A 181 30.93 33.67 -18.30
CA ALA A 181 32.02 34.11 -17.42
C ALA A 181 33.37 33.95 -18.05
N ASP A 182 33.66 32.80 -18.70
CA ASP A 182 34.89 32.54 -19.41
C ASP A 182 35.09 33.49 -20.60
N ALA A 183 34.02 33.80 -21.34
CA ALA A 183 34.10 34.73 -22.46
C ALA A 183 34.45 36.17 -21.98
N LYS A 184 33.79 36.62 -20.91
CA LYS A 184 34.08 37.95 -20.29
C LYS A 184 35.52 38.05 -19.74
N ALA A 185 36.05 36.93 -19.20
CA ALA A 185 37.42 36.88 -18.71
C ALA A 185 38.44 37.04 -19.84
N ARG A 186 38.18 36.45 -21.01
CA ARG A 186 39.05 36.53 -22.21
C ARG A 186 38.98 37.89 -22.92
N GLU A 187 37.88 38.64 -22.81
CA GLU A 187 37.77 39.99 -23.35
C GLU A 187 38.44 41.03 -22.46
N ALA A 188 38.75 40.71 -21.21
CA ALA A 188 39.41 41.58 -20.26
C ALA A 188 40.96 41.45 -20.21
N GLU A 189 41.53 40.49 -20.90
CA GLU A 189 42.99 40.32 -21.14
C GLU A 189 43.45 41.00 -22.43
#